data_a0bf5687abcc2c8ede299ab44323d118
#
_entry.id   a0bf5687abcc2c8ede299ab44323d118
#
_cell.length_a   1.000
_cell.length_b   1.000
_cell.length_c   1.000
_cell.angle_alpha   90.00
_cell.angle_beta   90.00
_cell.angle_gamma   90.00
#
_symmetry.space_group_name_H-M   'P 1'
#
loop_
_entity.id
_entity.type
_entity.pdbx_description
1 polymer ?
#
loop_
_entity_poly.entity_id
_entity_poly.type
_entity_poly.pdbx_seq_one_letter_code
_entity_poly.pdbx_strand_id
1 'polypeptide(L)' 'SEAVESHVPGSVWKLEVKPGQGVKRGKTLLVVESMKMEIAVEAPDDGVVVELLVAEGHPVAPGQRVAVLESEASK' A
#
# COMPACT_ATOMS: atom_id res chain seq x y z
N SER A 1 8.83 -6.70 10.14
CA SER A 1 7.73 -6.15 9.36
C SER A 1 8.09 -4.77 8.82
N GLU A 2 7.46 -4.37 7.74
CA GLU A 2 7.80 -3.15 7.03
C GLU A 2 6.53 -2.38 6.72
N ALA A 3 6.51 -1.10 7.10
CA ALA A 3 5.37 -0.24 6.78
C ALA A 3 5.57 0.38 5.40
N VAL A 4 4.51 0.40 4.62
CA VAL A 4 4.49 1.06 3.31
C VAL A 4 3.72 2.36 3.46
N GLU A 5 4.27 3.44 2.94
CA GLU A 5 3.70 4.78 3.09
C GLU A 5 3.21 5.31 1.76
N SER A 6 2.16 6.15 1.82
CA SER A 6 1.78 6.96 0.67
C SER A 6 2.75 8.13 0.56
N HIS A 7 3.25 8.40 -0.64
CA HIS A 7 4.12 9.56 -0.86
C HIS A 7 3.34 10.78 -1.33
N VAL A 8 2.04 10.63 -1.58
CA VAL A 8 1.21 11.71 -2.12
C VAL A 8 -0.04 11.88 -1.27
N PRO A 9 -0.59 13.10 -1.21
CA PRO A 9 -1.89 13.32 -0.56
C PRO A 9 -3.02 12.94 -1.52
N GLY A 10 -4.14 12.51 -0.98
CA GLY A 10 -5.28 12.18 -1.80
C GLY A 10 -6.25 11.31 -1.05
N SER A 11 -6.95 10.44 -1.76
CA SER A 11 -7.83 9.46 -1.12
C SER A 11 -7.60 8.09 -1.74
N VAL A 12 -7.84 7.06 -0.93
CA VAL A 12 -7.70 5.67 -1.40
C VAL A 12 -8.83 5.39 -2.36
N TRP A 13 -8.48 5.16 -3.63
CA TRP A 13 -9.46 4.86 -4.66
C TRP A 13 -9.78 3.39 -4.70
N LYS A 14 -8.77 2.54 -4.56
CA LYS A 14 -8.96 1.11 -4.67
C LYS A 14 -7.88 0.36 -3.89
N LEU A 15 -8.29 -0.71 -3.21
CA LEU A 15 -7.35 -1.66 -2.60
C LEU A 15 -7.22 -2.85 -3.55
N GLU A 16 -5.97 -3.18 -3.92
CA GLU A 16 -5.70 -4.23 -4.90
C GLU A 16 -5.28 -5.55 -4.25
N VAL A 17 -5.04 -5.55 -2.95
CA VAL A 17 -4.59 -6.74 -2.24
C VAL A 17 -5.38 -6.89 -0.95
N LYS A 18 -5.24 -8.07 -0.32
CA LYS A 18 -5.90 -8.40 0.94
C LYS A 18 -4.86 -8.84 1.96
N PRO A 19 -5.13 -8.68 3.26
CA PRO A 19 -4.25 -9.25 4.29
C PRO A 19 -4.08 -10.76 4.06
N GLY A 20 -2.85 -11.23 4.22
CA GLY A 20 -2.50 -12.62 3.99
C GLY A 20 -2.04 -12.93 2.58
N GLN A 21 -2.20 -11.99 1.66
CA GLN A 21 -1.81 -12.21 0.26
C GLN A 21 -0.32 -12.05 0.07
N GLY A 22 0.30 -12.99 -0.66
CA GLY A 22 1.69 -12.86 -1.07
C GLY A 22 1.81 -11.87 -2.22
N VAL A 23 2.85 -11.05 -2.19
CA VAL A 23 3.09 -10.05 -3.23
C VAL A 23 4.55 -10.07 -3.63
N LYS A 24 4.81 -9.65 -4.87
CA LYS A 24 6.15 -9.46 -5.38
C LYS A 24 6.47 -7.96 -5.41
N ARG A 25 7.76 -7.64 -5.34
CA ARG A 25 8.23 -6.28 -5.49
C ARG A 25 7.61 -5.66 -6.74
N GLY A 26 7.07 -4.45 -6.60
CA GLY A 26 6.42 -3.73 -7.69
C GLY A 26 4.94 -4.01 -7.83
N LYS A 27 4.41 -4.99 -7.09
CA LYS A 27 2.96 -5.26 -7.11
C LYS A 27 2.22 -4.07 -6.54
N THR A 28 1.18 -3.61 -7.26
CA THR A 28 0.33 -2.53 -6.76
C THR A 28 -0.47 -3.03 -5.56
N LEU A 29 -0.29 -2.37 -4.43
CA LEU A 29 -1.02 -2.68 -3.20
C LEU A 29 -2.35 -1.94 -3.16
N LEU A 30 -2.30 -0.68 -3.51
CA LEU A 30 -3.51 0.15 -3.56
C LEU A 30 -3.25 1.33 -4.50
N VAL A 31 -4.34 2.01 -4.85
CA VAL A 31 -4.27 3.17 -5.74
C VAL A 31 -4.81 4.37 -4.98
N VAL A 32 -4.06 5.47 -5.00
CA VAL A 32 -4.45 6.73 -4.38
C VAL A 32 -4.83 7.69 -5.51
N GLU A 33 -5.99 8.31 -5.41
CA GLU A 33 -6.35 9.38 -6.32
C GLU A 33 -5.85 10.69 -5.74
N SER A 34 -4.98 11.37 -6.50
CA SER A 34 -4.37 12.63 -6.10
C SER A 34 -4.47 13.59 -7.28
N MET A 35 -5.17 14.70 -7.09
CA MET A 35 -5.29 15.75 -8.13
C MET A 35 -5.76 15.17 -9.47
N LYS A 36 -6.79 14.31 -9.40
CA LYS A 36 -7.40 13.65 -10.57
C LYS A 36 -6.47 12.66 -11.27
N MET A 37 -5.37 12.27 -10.63
CA MET A 37 -4.46 11.24 -11.12
C MET A 37 -4.51 10.02 -10.21
N GLU A 38 -4.36 8.85 -10.82
CA GLU A 38 -4.32 7.60 -10.08
C GLU A 38 -2.86 7.22 -9.87
N ILE A 39 -2.45 7.16 -8.60
CA ILE A 39 -1.07 6.89 -8.22
C ILE A 39 -1.02 5.54 -7.52
N ALA A 40 -0.25 4.61 -8.08
CA ALA A 40 -0.11 3.28 -7.48
C ALA A 40 0.86 3.34 -6.31
N VAL A 41 0.50 2.67 -5.21
CA VAL A 41 1.41 2.42 -4.10
C VAL A 41 1.84 0.97 -4.24
N GLU A 42 3.13 0.75 -4.46
CA GLU A 42 3.67 -0.56 -4.82
C GLU A 42 4.42 -1.20 -3.68
N ALA A 43 4.46 -2.53 -3.69
CA ALA A 43 5.24 -3.28 -2.73
C ALA A 43 6.73 -2.98 -2.94
N PRO A 44 7.46 -2.59 -1.88
CA PRO A 44 8.89 -2.30 -2.00
C PRO A 44 9.75 -3.55 -2.08
N ASP A 45 9.18 -4.71 -1.76
CA ASP A 45 9.91 -5.96 -1.72
C ASP A 45 8.92 -7.12 -1.81
N ASP A 46 9.43 -8.32 -2.06
CA ASP A 46 8.63 -9.54 -2.00
C ASP A 46 8.22 -9.80 -0.55
N GLY A 47 6.99 -10.24 -0.34
CA GLY A 47 6.54 -10.54 1.01
C GLY A 47 5.08 -10.87 1.06
N VAL A 48 4.53 -10.77 2.27
CA VAL A 48 3.12 -11.05 2.55
C VAL A 48 2.49 -9.82 3.17
N VAL A 49 1.29 -9.48 2.72
CA VAL A 49 0.52 -8.36 3.30
C VAL A 49 0.03 -8.79 4.68
N VAL A 50 0.51 -8.09 5.71
CA VAL A 50 0.10 -8.36 7.08
C VAL A 50 -1.18 -7.63 7.41
N GLU A 51 -1.24 -6.35 7.01
CA GLU A 51 -2.34 -5.48 7.40
C GLU A 51 -2.48 -4.34 6.39
N LEU A 52 -3.72 -3.95 6.13
CA LEU A 52 -4.03 -2.72 5.41
C LEU A 52 -4.55 -1.72 6.43
N LEU A 53 -3.93 -0.54 6.48
CA LEU A 53 -4.19 0.46 7.50
C LEU A 53 -5.22 1.50 7.06
N VAL A 54 -5.68 1.40 5.83
CA VAL A 54 -6.66 2.32 5.23
C VAL A 54 -7.73 1.51 4.50
N ALA A 55 -8.85 2.16 4.23
CA ALA A 55 -9.94 1.57 3.46
C ALA A 55 -10.23 2.45 2.26
N GLU A 56 -10.94 1.91 1.28
CA GLU A 56 -11.36 2.68 0.12
C GLU A 56 -12.18 3.89 0.56
N GLY A 57 -11.88 5.03 -0.03
CA GLY A 57 -12.53 6.30 0.31
C GLY A 57 -11.83 7.08 1.42
N HIS A 58 -10.87 6.49 2.13
CA HIS A 58 -10.16 7.19 3.21
C HIS A 58 -9.19 8.22 2.64
N PRO A 59 -9.08 9.39 3.27
CA PRO A 59 -8.04 10.35 2.89
C PRO A 59 -6.68 9.88 3.37
N VAL A 60 -5.64 10.22 2.62
CA VAL A 60 -4.25 9.95 3.01
C VAL A 60 -3.41 11.20 2.86
N ALA A 61 -2.39 11.29 3.70
CA ALA A 61 -1.43 12.39 3.67
C ALA A 61 -0.05 11.85 3.27
N PRO A 62 0.86 12.71 2.77
CA PRO A 62 2.22 12.25 2.47
C PRO A 62 2.88 11.70 3.73
N GLY A 63 3.53 10.54 3.61
CA GLY A 63 4.18 9.88 4.72
C GLY A 63 3.27 9.03 5.59
N GLN A 64 1.97 9.00 5.29
CA GLN A 64 1.03 8.19 6.06
C GLN A 64 1.22 6.71 5.72
N ARG A 65 1.27 5.87 6.75
CA ARG A 65 1.36 4.43 6.57
C ARG A 65 0.04 3.88 6.08
N VAL A 66 0.08 3.08 5.04
CA VAL A 66 -1.13 2.55 4.40
C VAL A 66 -1.19 1.03 4.42
N ALA A 67 -0.05 0.37 4.57
CA ALA A 67 0.00 -1.10 4.61
C ALA A 67 1.20 -1.55 5.41
N VAL A 68 1.15 -2.80 5.88
CA VAL A 68 2.29 -3.44 6.55
C VAL A 68 2.57 -4.74 5.83
N LEU A 69 3.83 -4.95 5.48
CA LEU A 69 4.30 -6.17 4.83
C LEU A 69 5.28 -6.90 5.72
N GLU A 70 5.28 -8.22 5.62
CA GLU A 70 6.35 -9.04 6.16
C GLU A 70 7.22 -9.47 4.98
N SER A 71 8.43 -8.95 4.93
CA SER A 71 9.34 -9.21 3.81
C SER A 71 9.88 -10.63 3.88
N GLU A 72 9.98 -11.28 2.73
CA GLU A 72 10.62 -12.59 2.65
C GLU A 72 12.11 -12.52 3.01
N ALA A 73 12.73 -11.37 2.77
CA ALA A 73 14.15 -11.18 3.07
C ALA A 73 14.44 -11.17 4.58
N SER A 74 13.43 -11.00 5.41
CA SER A 74 13.60 -10.95 6.86
C SER A 74 13.53 -12.33 7.52
N LYS A 75 13.40 -13.38 6.76
CA LYS A 75 13.38 -14.74 7.29
C LYS A 75 14.76 -15.19 7.72
#